data_38b2e72862259ec0298e5475f366ffeb
#
_entry.id   38b2e72862259ec0298e5475f366ffeb
#
_cell.length_a   1.000
_cell.length_b   1.000
_cell.length_c   1.000
_cell.angle_alpha   90.00
_cell.angle_beta   90.00
_cell.angle_gamma   90.00
#
_symmetry.space_group_name_H-M   'P 1'
#
loop_
_entity.id
_entity.type
_entity.pdbx_description
1 polymer ?
#
loop_
_entity_poly.entity_id
_entity_poly.type
_entity_poly.pdbx_seq_one_letter_code
_entity_poly.pdbx_strand_id
1 'polypeptide(L)'
;KLRICREASRIVEEELKRSGWYDRVWQAFAIVGDDLATGVLGDARSLGRIVTIRVVESVEAMTADFVKLPYEVLEGISRRITNEVRGVTWVTYEFL
;
A
#
# COMPACT_ATOMS: atom_id res chain seq x y z
N LYS A 1 3.22 -12.34 8.47
CA LYS A 1 3.61 -11.07 7.81
C LYS A 1 3.94 -11.24 6.34
N LEU A 2 4.64 -12.32 5.99
CA LEU A 2 5.04 -12.53 4.60
C LEU A 2 3.83 -12.66 3.68
N ARG A 3 2.81 -13.39 4.13
CA ARG A 3 1.57 -13.54 3.36
C ARG A 3 0.91 -12.17 3.12
N ILE A 4 0.83 -11.36 4.16
CA ILE A 4 0.21 -10.04 4.07
C ILE A 4 0.98 -9.17 3.10
N CYS A 5 2.31 -9.18 3.18
CA CYS A 5 3.16 -8.41 2.29
C CYS A 5 2.95 -8.79 0.83
N ARG A 6 2.89 -10.09 0.54
CA ARG A 6 2.69 -10.59 -0.81
C ARG A 6 1.31 -10.21 -1.37
N GLU A 7 0.26 -10.41 -0.56
CA GLU A 7 -1.08 -10.09 -1.01
C GLU A 7 -1.26 -8.59 -1.23
N ALA A 8 -0.76 -7.78 -0.31
CA ALA A 8 -0.87 -6.34 -0.43
C ALA A 8 -0.08 -5.82 -1.63
N SER A 9 1.13 -6.34 -1.85
CA SER A 9 1.94 -5.94 -2.99
C SER A 9 1.28 -6.32 -4.32
N ARG A 10 0.62 -7.47 -4.37
CA ARG A 10 -0.13 -7.88 -5.57
C ARG A 10 -1.26 -6.88 -5.86
N ILE A 11 -1.97 -6.47 -4.82
CA ILE A 11 -3.06 -5.51 -4.98
C ILE A 11 -2.54 -4.17 -5.49
N VAL A 12 -1.42 -3.69 -4.94
CA VAL A 12 -0.80 -2.46 -5.40
C VAL A 12 -0.47 -2.56 -6.88
N GLU A 13 0.16 -3.64 -7.29
CA GLU A 13 0.53 -3.85 -8.68
C GLU A 13 -0.70 -3.88 -9.59
N GLU A 14 -1.73 -4.59 -9.20
CA GLU A 14 -2.96 -4.68 -9.98
C GLU A 14 -3.62 -3.32 -10.16
N GLU A 15 -3.69 -2.54 -9.09
CA GLU A 15 -4.33 -1.22 -9.16
C GLU A 15 -3.50 -0.24 -9.97
N LEU A 16 -2.19 -0.33 -9.91
CA LEU A 16 -1.33 0.52 -10.74
C LEU A 16 -1.48 0.18 -12.22
N LYS A 17 -1.57 -1.11 -12.54
CA LYS A 17 -1.78 -1.54 -13.91
C LYS A 17 -3.14 -1.08 -14.43
N ARG A 18 -4.18 -1.27 -13.63
CA ARG A 18 -5.54 -0.91 -14.01
C ARG A 18 -5.69 0.60 -14.23
N SER A 19 -5.01 1.39 -13.42
CA SER A 19 -5.12 2.85 -13.49
C SER A 19 -4.17 3.49 -14.49
N GLY A 20 -3.29 2.70 -15.12
CA GLY A 20 -2.34 3.21 -16.11
C GLY A 20 -1.07 3.79 -15.52
N TRP A 21 -0.83 3.61 -14.25
CA TRP A 21 0.35 4.17 -13.59
C TRP A 21 1.54 3.22 -13.55
N TYR A 22 1.33 1.93 -13.81
CA TYR A 22 2.36 0.92 -13.59
C TYR A 22 3.66 1.20 -14.34
N ASP A 23 3.56 1.66 -15.59
CA ASP A 23 4.74 1.90 -16.41
C ASP A 23 5.49 3.18 -16.02
N ARG A 24 4.93 3.96 -15.12
CA ARG A 24 5.50 5.23 -14.68
C ARG A 24 6.21 5.11 -13.34
N VAL A 25 6.20 3.92 -12.74
CA VAL A 25 6.83 3.71 -11.44
C VAL A 25 8.04 2.81 -11.58
N TRP A 26 9.02 3.06 -10.72
CA TRP A 26 10.23 2.24 -10.68
C TRP A 26 10.07 1.06 -9.73
N GLN A 27 9.52 1.30 -8.56
CA GLN A 27 9.24 0.27 -7.57
C GLN A 27 7.89 0.53 -6.92
N ALA A 28 7.18 -0.53 -6.64
CA ALA A 28 5.90 -0.45 -5.93
C ALA A 28 5.73 -1.72 -5.11
N PHE A 29 5.62 -1.57 -3.80
CA PHE A 29 5.44 -2.73 -2.93
C PHE A 29 4.87 -2.29 -1.58
N ALA A 30 4.45 -3.28 -0.81
CA ALA A 30 3.91 -3.09 0.53
C ALA A 30 4.95 -3.47 1.57
N ILE A 31 4.96 -2.74 2.67
CA ILE A 31 5.83 -2.98 3.81
C ILE A 31 4.93 -3.29 5.00
N VAL A 32 5.24 -4.36 5.72
CA VAL A 32 4.46 -4.79 6.88
C VAL A 32 5.40 -4.89 8.08
N GLY A 33 5.09 -4.11 9.12
CA GLY A 33 5.84 -4.15 10.37
C GLY A 33 5.17 -5.01 11.42
N ASP A 34 5.66 -4.91 12.65
CA ASP A 34 5.12 -5.65 13.77
C ASP A 34 4.02 -4.90 14.52
N ASP A 35 3.88 -3.61 14.26
CA ASP A 35 2.90 -2.79 14.94
C ASP A 35 1.47 -3.18 14.59
N LEU A 36 0.58 -3.04 15.54
CA LEU A 36 -0.84 -3.29 15.36
C LEU A 36 -1.63 -2.01 15.58
N ALA A 37 -2.74 -1.90 14.87
CA ALA A 37 -3.64 -0.75 15.01
C ALA A 37 -5.08 -1.23 14.96
N THR A 38 -5.95 -0.52 15.66
CA THR A 38 -7.40 -0.76 15.52
C THR A 38 -7.88 -0.20 14.21
N GLY A 39 -8.91 -0.84 13.65
CA GLY A 39 -9.54 -0.34 12.44
C GLY A 39 -10.22 1.00 12.66
N VAL A 40 -10.66 1.60 11.58
CA VAL A 40 -11.28 2.93 11.58
C VAL A 40 -12.49 3.01 12.50
N LEU A 41 -13.19 1.90 12.68
CA LEU A 41 -14.38 1.86 13.54
C LEU A 41 -14.06 1.80 15.03
N GLY A 42 -12.78 1.71 15.40
CA GLY A 42 -12.37 1.72 16.79
C GLY A 42 -12.71 0.49 17.59
N ASP A 43 -13.08 -0.60 16.95
CA ASP A 43 -13.39 -1.85 17.62
C ASP A 43 -12.08 -2.55 17.99
N ALA A 44 -11.91 -2.86 19.28
CA ALA A 44 -10.71 -3.53 19.78
C ALA A 44 -10.50 -4.91 19.11
N ARG A 45 -11.57 -5.54 18.64
CA ARG A 45 -11.49 -6.82 17.94
C ARG A 45 -10.97 -6.67 16.51
N SER A 46 -10.82 -5.44 16.05
CA SER A 46 -10.32 -5.14 14.72
C SER A 46 -8.83 -4.83 14.71
N LEU A 47 -8.09 -5.26 15.73
CA LEU A 47 -6.65 -5.09 15.73
C LEU A 47 -6.03 -5.86 14.59
N GLY A 48 -5.15 -5.20 13.85
CA GLY A 48 -4.46 -5.82 12.74
C GLY A 48 -3.21 -5.07 12.36
N ARG A 49 -2.53 -5.58 11.37
CA ARG A 49 -1.26 -5.01 10.91
C ARG A 49 -1.48 -3.69 10.16
N ILE A 50 -0.46 -2.85 10.24
CA ILE A 50 -0.39 -1.63 9.44
C ILE A 50 0.42 -1.97 8.20
N VAL A 51 -0.14 -1.69 7.03
CA VAL A 51 0.56 -1.87 5.76
C VAL A 51 0.93 -0.50 5.21
N THR A 52 2.21 -0.31 4.93
CA THR A 52 2.70 0.93 4.32
C THR A 52 2.98 0.66 2.85
N ILE A 53 2.42 1.49 1.98
CA ILE A 53 2.61 1.37 0.54
C ILE A 53 3.73 2.31 0.12
N ARG A 54 4.71 1.76 -0.58
CA ARG A 54 5.82 2.54 -1.13
C ARG A 54 5.77 2.44 -2.65
N VAL A 55 5.60 3.58 -3.30
CA VAL A 55 5.63 3.68 -4.75
C VAL A 55 6.64 4.77 -5.11
N VAL A 56 7.68 4.37 -5.77
CA VAL A 56 8.84 5.23 -6.01
C VAL A 56 9.08 5.36 -7.51
N GLU A 57 9.36 6.59 -7.94
CA GLU A 57 9.83 6.83 -9.29
C GLU A 57 11.30 7.23 -9.23
N SER A 58 12.05 6.91 -10.28
CA SER A 58 13.43 7.33 -10.40
C SER A 58 13.57 7.98 -11.76
N VAL A 59 13.85 9.27 -11.75
CA VAL A 59 14.09 10.01 -12.99
C VAL A 59 15.50 9.73 -13.47
N GLU A 60 16.41 9.59 -12.52
CA GLU A 60 17.78 9.21 -12.78
C GLU A 60 18.21 8.25 -11.68
N ALA A 61 19.25 7.48 -11.93
CA ALA A 61 19.67 6.42 -11.01
C ALA A 61 20.03 6.92 -9.61
N MET A 62 20.18 8.21 -9.42
CA MET A 62 20.68 8.78 -8.17
C MET A 62 19.63 9.45 -7.31
N THR A 63 18.43 9.67 -7.84
CA THR A 63 17.37 10.31 -7.06
C THR A 63 16.09 9.50 -7.16
N ALA A 64 15.53 9.20 -6.01
CA ALA A 64 14.25 8.53 -5.93
C ALA A 64 13.27 9.46 -5.23
N ASP A 65 12.05 9.46 -5.70
CA ASP A 65 10.98 10.25 -5.10
C ASP A 65 9.71 9.42 -5.09
N PHE A 66 8.79 9.74 -4.16
CA PHE A 66 7.52 9.03 -4.15
C PHE A 66 6.66 9.47 -5.32
N VAL A 67 5.82 8.56 -5.80
CA VAL A 67 4.90 8.87 -6.90
C VAL A 67 3.64 9.49 -6.34
N LYS A 68 3.26 10.63 -6.90
CA LYS A 68 2.05 11.35 -6.47
C LYS A 68 0.84 10.77 -7.18
N LEU A 69 0.36 9.64 -6.67
CA LEU A 69 -0.82 8.99 -7.24
C LEU A 69 -2.08 9.81 -6.95
N PRO A 70 -3.04 9.80 -7.88
CA PRO A 70 -4.33 10.43 -7.59
C PRO A 70 -5.00 9.82 -6.36
N TYR A 71 -5.77 10.61 -5.64
CA TYR A 71 -6.45 10.12 -4.44
C TYR A 71 -7.35 8.93 -4.74
N GLU A 72 -7.98 8.89 -5.92
CA GLU A 72 -8.85 7.77 -6.28
C GLU A 72 -8.07 6.45 -6.35
N VAL A 73 -6.83 6.51 -6.84
CA VAL A 73 -5.99 5.33 -6.92
C VAL A 73 -5.56 4.89 -5.52
N LEU A 74 -5.14 5.85 -4.70
CA LEU A 74 -4.75 5.57 -3.31
C LEU A 74 -5.91 4.99 -2.52
N GLU A 75 -7.10 5.57 -2.67
CA GLU A 75 -8.29 5.08 -2.00
C GLU A 75 -8.65 3.67 -2.43
N GLY A 76 -8.55 3.38 -3.73
CA GLY A 76 -8.82 2.05 -4.26
C GLY A 76 -7.86 1.01 -3.70
N ILE A 77 -6.57 1.35 -3.64
CA ILE A 77 -5.57 0.45 -3.07
C ILE A 77 -5.87 0.19 -1.60
N SER A 78 -6.10 1.24 -0.83
CA SER A 78 -6.39 1.12 0.59
C SER A 78 -7.64 0.28 0.85
N ARG A 79 -8.70 0.55 0.11
CA ARG A 79 -9.97 -0.17 0.27
C ARG A 79 -9.80 -1.65 -0.05
N ARG A 80 -9.11 -1.95 -1.13
CA ARG A 80 -8.88 -3.35 -1.51
C ARG A 80 -8.03 -4.08 -0.47
N ILE A 81 -6.97 -3.44 0.00
CA ILE A 81 -6.09 -4.10 0.97
C ILE A 81 -6.84 -4.37 2.26
N THR A 82 -7.57 -3.39 2.80
CA THR A 82 -8.27 -3.59 4.06
C THR A 82 -9.43 -4.59 3.93
N ASN A 83 -10.04 -4.71 2.76
CA ASN A 83 -11.16 -5.63 2.54
C ASN A 83 -10.70 -7.04 2.16
N GLU A 84 -9.60 -7.17 1.41
CA GLU A 84 -9.22 -8.44 0.84
C GLU A 84 -8.08 -9.13 1.58
N VAL A 85 -7.22 -8.38 2.26
CA VAL A 85 -6.08 -8.96 2.95
C VAL A 85 -6.42 -9.16 4.42
N ARG A 86 -6.56 -10.42 4.82
CA ARG A 86 -6.91 -10.76 6.20
C ARG A 86 -5.78 -10.30 7.13
N GLY A 87 -6.15 -9.63 8.21
CA GLY A 87 -5.21 -9.21 9.24
C GLY A 87 -4.69 -7.79 9.09
N VAL A 88 -5.15 -7.06 8.09
CA VAL A 88 -4.77 -5.66 7.87
C VAL A 88 -5.92 -4.76 8.28
N THR A 89 -5.63 -3.77 9.13
CA THR A 89 -6.65 -2.80 9.57
C THR A 89 -6.31 -1.37 9.18
N TRP A 90 -5.10 -1.11 8.72
CA TRP A 90 -4.65 0.25 8.44
C TRP A 90 -3.68 0.26 7.26
N VAL A 91 -3.84 1.22 6.37
CA VAL A 91 -2.95 1.38 5.23
C VAL A 91 -2.42 2.81 5.21
N THR A 92 -1.11 2.95 5.07
CA THR A 92 -0.46 4.25 4.95
C THR A 92 0.29 4.33 3.62
N TYR A 93 0.59 5.55 3.19
CA TYR A 93 1.37 5.79 1.99
C TYR A 93 2.65 6.53 2.38
N GLU A 94 3.79 6.03 1.93
CA GLU A 94 5.08 6.57 2.34
C GLU A 94 5.48 7.76 1.47
N PHE A 95 5.71 8.89 2.11
CA PHE A 95 6.31 10.07 1.49
C PHE A 95 7.79 10.10 1.87
N LEU A 96 8.65 10.34 0.91
CA LEU A 96 10.09 10.36 1.16
C LEU A 96 10.56 11.64 1.82
#